data_b091430da8416b0165af32e9e61d9203
#
_entry.id   b091430da8416b0165af32e9e61d9203
#
_cell.length_a   1.000
_cell.length_b   1.000
_cell.length_c   1.000
_cell.angle_alpha   90.00
_cell.angle_beta   90.00
_cell.angle_gamma   90.00
#
_symmetry.space_group_name_H-M   'P 1'
#
loop_
_entity.id
_entity.type
_entity.pdbx_description
1 polymer ?
#
loop_
_entity_poly.entity_id
_entity_poly.type
_entity_poly.pdbx_seq_one_letter_code
_entity_poly.pdbx_strand_id
1 'polypeptide(L)'
;MKMELIAALLHQPKVLFLDEPTIGLDVVSQKTVREFLRQHNTAHQTTILLTSHYMADIQALCQRVIIIDHGKIFFDGRLSEVVDRFADFKHITIHCDGADGCPADGLAKYGEVIERTPESVKLKVKRDRVIPACKGLLDELPVRDIDIEEVPIEDVIRQIFAR
;
A
#
# COMPACT_ATOMS: atom_id res chain seq x y z
N MET A 1 -20.46 17.46 -3.81
CA MET A 1 -20.04 16.16 -3.28
C MET A 1 -20.60 15.77 -1.91
N LYS A 2 -20.36 16.48 -0.77
CA LYS A 2 -20.96 16.09 0.52
C LYS A 2 -22.50 16.02 0.48
N MET A 3 -23.15 16.97 -0.17
CA MET A 3 -24.62 17.00 -0.33
C MET A 3 -25.14 15.89 -1.25
N GLU A 4 -24.42 15.54 -2.29
CA GLU A 4 -24.75 14.43 -3.20
C GLU A 4 -24.67 13.09 -2.49
N LEU A 5 -23.63 12.90 -1.65
CA LEU A 5 -23.50 11.69 -0.83
C LEU A 5 -24.66 11.56 0.15
N ILE A 6 -25.04 12.66 0.83
CA ILE A 6 -26.19 12.69 1.75
C ILE A 6 -27.47 12.35 0.96
N ALA A 7 -27.68 12.97 -0.20
CA ALA A 7 -28.84 12.70 -1.04
C ALA A 7 -28.94 11.22 -1.49
N ALA A 8 -27.80 10.63 -1.85
CA ALA A 8 -27.71 9.23 -2.25
C ALA A 8 -28.02 8.25 -1.08
N LEU A 9 -27.86 8.67 0.15
CA LEU A 9 -28.08 7.83 1.33
C LEU A 9 -29.43 8.04 2.02
N LEU A 10 -30.14 9.15 1.70
CA LEU A 10 -31.41 9.51 2.35
C LEU A 10 -32.48 8.41 2.26
N HIS A 11 -32.52 7.66 1.18
CA HIS A 11 -33.50 6.61 0.93
C HIS A 11 -33.02 5.21 1.38
N GLN A 12 -31.89 5.14 2.12
CA GLN A 12 -31.32 3.92 2.68
C GLN A 12 -31.14 2.80 1.63
N PRO A 13 -30.35 3.02 0.58
CA PRO A 13 -30.19 2.05 -0.49
C PRO A 13 -29.50 0.78 0.02
N LYS A 14 -29.89 -0.38 -0.53
CA LYS A 14 -29.18 -1.64 -0.27
C LYS A 14 -27.85 -1.72 -1.00
N VAL A 15 -27.71 -1.03 -2.12
CA VAL A 15 -26.49 -0.96 -2.95
C VAL A 15 -26.22 0.50 -3.28
N LEU A 16 -24.98 0.93 -3.07
CA LEU A 16 -24.51 2.27 -3.35
C LEU A 16 -23.32 2.20 -4.30
N PHE A 17 -23.39 2.95 -5.39
CA PHE A 17 -22.29 3.12 -6.34
C PHE A 17 -21.64 4.49 -6.11
N LEU A 18 -20.35 4.51 -5.93
CA LEU A 18 -19.57 5.73 -5.70
C LEU A 18 -18.42 5.77 -6.71
N ASP A 19 -18.43 6.79 -7.54
CA ASP A 19 -17.37 7.04 -8.51
C ASP A 19 -16.47 8.15 -7.96
N GLU A 20 -15.22 7.78 -7.61
CA GLU A 20 -14.19 8.68 -7.07
C GLU A 20 -14.68 9.58 -5.91
N PRO A 21 -15.19 9.01 -4.80
CA PRO A 21 -15.94 9.77 -3.78
C PRO A 21 -15.11 10.79 -2.99
N THR A 22 -13.80 10.81 -3.14
CA THR A 22 -12.91 11.74 -2.43
C THR A 22 -12.14 12.68 -3.35
N ILE A 23 -12.37 12.56 -4.67
CA ILE A 23 -11.66 13.40 -5.66
C ILE A 23 -11.94 14.90 -5.42
N GLY A 24 -10.88 15.70 -5.53
CA GLY A 24 -10.98 17.15 -5.37
C GLY A 24 -11.19 17.64 -3.94
N LEU A 25 -11.16 16.75 -2.93
CA LEU A 25 -11.22 17.15 -1.53
C LEU A 25 -9.82 17.28 -0.94
N ASP A 26 -9.69 18.18 0.05
CA ASP A 26 -8.52 18.24 0.91
C ASP A 26 -8.38 16.99 1.79
N VAL A 27 -7.17 16.75 2.32
CA VAL A 27 -6.83 15.54 3.08
C VAL A 27 -7.75 15.32 4.29
N VAL A 28 -8.14 16.39 4.98
CA VAL A 28 -9.03 16.31 6.16
C VAL A 28 -10.43 15.91 5.74
N SER A 29 -10.94 16.53 4.67
CA SER A 29 -12.25 16.21 4.09
C SER A 29 -12.30 14.78 3.54
N GLN A 30 -11.24 14.29 2.87
CA GLN A 30 -11.12 12.91 2.43
C GLN A 30 -11.23 11.93 3.61
N LYS A 31 -10.47 12.18 4.69
CA LYS A 31 -10.54 11.37 5.91
C LYS A 31 -11.95 11.34 6.51
N THR A 32 -12.62 12.48 6.55
CA THR A 32 -13.99 12.59 7.06
C THR A 32 -14.98 11.78 6.24
N VAL A 33 -14.86 11.83 4.91
CA VAL A 33 -15.73 11.05 3.99
C VAL A 33 -15.49 9.56 4.15
N ARG A 34 -14.22 9.12 4.23
CA ARG A 34 -13.88 7.69 4.47
C ARG A 34 -14.49 7.19 5.78
N GLU A 35 -14.30 7.93 6.85
CA GLU A 35 -14.84 7.55 8.16
C GLU A 35 -16.36 7.47 8.16
N PHE A 36 -17.03 8.45 7.54
CA PHE A 36 -18.48 8.45 7.38
C PHE A 36 -18.98 7.23 6.60
N LEU A 37 -18.37 6.92 5.44
CA LEU A 37 -18.73 5.76 4.63
C LEU A 37 -18.53 4.45 5.38
N ARG A 38 -17.45 4.32 6.13
CA ARG A 38 -17.16 3.14 6.96
C ARG A 38 -18.21 2.95 8.04
N GLN A 39 -18.53 4.02 8.78
CA GLN A 39 -19.56 4.00 9.84
C GLN A 39 -20.93 3.67 9.26
N HIS A 40 -21.29 4.29 8.14
CA HIS A 40 -22.57 4.02 7.47
C HIS A 40 -22.67 2.56 7.01
N ASN A 41 -21.62 2.03 6.39
CA ASN A 41 -21.60 0.63 5.96
C ASN A 41 -21.73 -0.33 7.16
N THR A 42 -21.04 -0.07 8.26
CA THR A 42 -21.13 -0.88 9.47
C THR A 42 -22.53 -0.84 10.08
N ALA A 43 -23.17 0.34 10.12
CA ALA A 43 -24.48 0.51 10.74
C ALA A 43 -25.63 -0.05 9.89
N HIS A 44 -25.56 0.09 8.57
CA HIS A 44 -26.67 -0.23 7.65
C HIS A 44 -26.42 -1.45 6.77
N GLN A 45 -25.20 -2.03 6.79
CA GLN A 45 -24.80 -3.18 5.97
C GLN A 45 -25.07 -2.95 4.47
N THR A 46 -24.93 -1.71 4.03
CA THR A 46 -25.11 -1.31 2.63
C THR A 46 -23.97 -1.88 1.79
N THR A 47 -24.27 -2.55 0.69
CA THR A 47 -23.24 -2.97 -0.27
C THR A 47 -22.73 -1.74 -1.01
N ILE A 48 -21.45 -1.41 -0.82
CA ILE A 48 -20.82 -0.26 -1.49
C ILE A 48 -19.87 -0.75 -2.57
N LEU A 49 -20.10 -0.33 -3.81
CA LEU A 49 -19.15 -0.48 -4.91
C LEU A 49 -18.57 0.91 -5.19
N LEU A 50 -17.26 1.06 -5.01
CA LEU A 50 -16.60 2.34 -5.28
C LEU A 50 -15.47 2.17 -6.29
N THR A 51 -15.25 3.21 -7.10
CA THR A 51 -14.01 3.40 -7.85
C THR A 51 -13.15 4.40 -7.12
N SER A 52 -11.85 4.21 -7.11
CA SER A 52 -10.89 5.21 -6.64
C SER A 52 -9.51 4.95 -7.22
N HIS A 53 -8.76 6.01 -7.52
CA HIS A 53 -7.34 5.97 -7.80
C HIS A 53 -6.50 6.35 -6.57
N TYR A 54 -7.14 6.77 -5.46
CA TYR A 54 -6.49 7.00 -4.18
C TYR A 54 -6.41 5.70 -3.39
N MET A 55 -5.21 5.18 -3.21
CA MET A 55 -5.02 3.93 -2.49
C MET A 55 -5.50 4.00 -1.04
N ALA A 56 -5.41 5.16 -0.42
CA ALA A 56 -5.92 5.40 0.92
C ALA A 56 -7.43 5.16 1.06
N ASP A 57 -8.22 5.39 -0.01
CA ASP A 57 -9.65 5.08 -0.01
C ASP A 57 -9.87 3.57 -0.07
N ILE A 58 -9.14 2.90 -0.96
CA ILE A 58 -9.23 1.46 -1.15
C ILE A 58 -8.84 0.73 0.14
N GLN A 59 -7.72 1.12 0.77
CA GLN A 59 -7.26 0.52 2.02
C GLN A 59 -8.22 0.76 3.20
N ALA A 60 -8.84 1.95 3.26
CA ALA A 60 -9.72 2.30 4.36
C ALA A 60 -11.14 1.69 4.24
N LEU A 61 -11.62 1.46 3.01
CA LEU A 61 -13.02 1.12 2.75
C LEU A 61 -13.23 -0.28 2.17
N CYS A 62 -12.24 -0.83 1.43
CA CYS A 62 -12.42 -2.04 0.66
C CYS A 62 -11.75 -3.25 1.30
N GLN A 63 -12.51 -4.32 1.50
CA GLN A 63 -11.96 -5.64 1.85
C GLN A 63 -11.67 -6.48 0.59
N ARG A 64 -12.46 -6.28 -0.46
CA ARG A 64 -12.35 -6.94 -1.76
C ARG A 64 -12.12 -5.90 -2.84
N VAL A 65 -11.27 -6.22 -3.79
CA VAL A 65 -10.96 -5.35 -4.93
C VAL A 65 -11.07 -6.12 -6.24
N ILE A 66 -11.49 -5.41 -7.27
CA ILE A 66 -11.50 -5.87 -8.65
C ILE A 66 -10.54 -4.97 -9.42
N ILE A 67 -9.46 -5.55 -9.96
CA ILE A 67 -8.52 -4.83 -10.81
C ILE A 67 -8.90 -5.13 -12.26
N ILE A 68 -9.14 -4.07 -13.03
CA ILE A 68 -9.47 -4.16 -14.45
C ILE A 68 -8.29 -3.62 -15.25
N ASP A 69 -7.81 -4.40 -16.20
CA ASP A 69 -6.76 -4.02 -17.12
C ASP A 69 -7.15 -4.38 -18.56
N HIS A 70 -6.97 -3.46 -19.51
CA HIS A 70 -7.34 -3.62 -20.92
C HIS A 70 -8.77 -4.18 -21.12
N GLY A 71 -9.74 -3.74 -20.31
CA GLY A 71 -11.15 -4.15 -20.38
C GLY A 71 -11.43 -5.56 -19.86
N LYS A 72 -10.48 -6.22 -19.20
CA LYS A 72 -10.64 -7.54 -18.60
C LYS A 72 -10.39 -7.49 -17.11
N ILE A 73 -11.06 -8.37 -16.37
CA ILE A 73 -10.76 -8.56 -14.94
C ILE A 73 -9.41 -9.26 -14.84
N PHE A 74 -8.43 -8.52 -14.32
CA PHE A 74 -7.08 -9.03 -14.05
C PHE A 74 -7.01 -9.74 -12.69
N PHE A 75 -7.71 -9.18 -11.70
CA PHE A 75 -7.77 -9.72 -10.35
C PHE A 75 -9.14 -9.45 -9.74
N ASP A 76 -9.64 -10.41 -8.99
CA ASP A 76 -10.85 -10.31 -8.16
C ASP A 76 -10.61 -11.10 -6.87
N GLY A 77 -10.51 -10.41 -5.74
CA GLY A 77 -10.18 -11.05 -4.47
C GLY A 77 -10.00 -10.06 -3.33
N ARG A 78 -9.48 -10.53 -2.20
CA ARG A 78 -9.19 -9.68 -1.05
C ARG A 78 -8.03 -8.74 -1.33
N LEU A 79 -8.11 -7.53 -0.78
CA LEU A 79 -7.04 -6.54 -0.92
C LEU A 79 -5.68 -7.06 -0.42
N SER A 80 -5.67 -7.82 0.69
CA SER A 80 -4.44 -8.45 1.22
C SER A 80 -3.79 -9.43 0.23
N GLU A 81 -4.58 -10.14 -0.56
CA GLU A 81 -4.07 -11.12 -1.53
C GLU A 81 -3.34 -10.47 -2.72
N VAL A 82 -3.59 -9.18 -2.97
CA VAL A 82 -2.87 -8.43 -4.03
C VAL A 82 -1.38 -8.37 -3.71
N VAL A 83 -1.03 -8.01 -2.47
CA VAL A 83 0.37 -7.96 -2.04
C VAL A 83 0.98 -9.36 -2.05
N ASP A 84 0.30 -10.35 -1.47
CA ASP A 84 0.80 -11.73 -1.38
C ASP A 84 1.05 -12.35 -2.75
N ARG A 85 0.20 -12.03 -3.72
CA ARG A 85 0.23 -12.65 -5.05
C ARG A 85 1.14 -11.94 -6.05
N PHE A 86 1.28 -10.63 -5.94
CA PHE A 86 1.96 -9.81 -6.94
C PHE A 86 3.21 -9.09 -6.42
N ALA A 87 3.45 -9.06 -5.11
CA ALA A 87 4.68 -8.52 -4.54
C ALA A 87 5.77 -9.60 -4.48
N ASP A 88 6.65 -9.62 -5.48
CA ASP A 88 7.82 -10.50 -5.51
C ASP A 88 8.96 -10.00 -4.61
N PHE A 89 8.78 -8.87 -3.95
CA PHE A 89 9.80 -8.16 -3.19
C PHE A 89 9.32 -7.82 -1.78
N LYS A 90 10.28 -7.59 -0.88
CA LYS A 90 10.10 -6.94 0.42
C LYS A 90 11.03 -5.76 0.54
N HIS A 91 10.69 -4.83 1.42
CA HIS A 91 11.58 -3.76 1.82
C HIS A 91 12.33 -4.19 3.08
N ILE A 92 13.65 -4.01 3.07
CA ILE A 92 14.52 -4.17 4.24
C ILE A 92 15.10 -2.80 4.54
N THR A 93 14.82 -2.27 5.72
CA THR A 93 15.45 -1.05 6.22
C THR A 93 16.46 -1.44 7.27
N ILE A 94 17.72 -1.07 7.08
CA ILE A 94 18.80 -1.26 8.05
C ILE A 94 19.14 0.08 8.69
N HIS A 95 19.31 0.07 9.99
CA HIS A 95 19.79 1.19 10.78
C HIS A 95 21.19 0.86 11.29
N CYS A 96 22.17 1.71 10.99
CA CYS A 96 23.56 1.48 11.37
C CYS A 96 23.96 2.32 12.57
N ASP A 97 24.81 1.74 13.43
CA ASP A 97 25.49 2.48 14.48
C ASP A 97 26.85 3.00 13.98
N GLY A 98 27.18 4.22 14.37
CA GLY A 98 28.51 4.78 14.19
C GLY A 98 28.54 6.15 13.51
N ALA A 99 29.66 6.85 13.71
CA ALA A 99 29.91 8.17 13.15
C ALA A 99 30.02 8.15 11.60
N ASP A 100 30.33 7.00 11.03
CA ASP A 100 30.49 6.82 9.57
C ASP A 100 29.19 6.41 8.87
N GLY A 101 28.11 6.14 9.63
CA GLY A 101 26.80 5.74 9.09
C GLY A 101 26.81 4.40 8.34
N CYS A 102 25.76 4.17 7.54
CA CYS A 102 25.70 2.99 6.68
C CYS A 102 26.65 3.13 5.48
N PRO A 103 27.52 2.12 5.20
CA PRO A 103 28.48 2.20 4.10
C PRO A 103 27.79 2.38 2.72
N ALA A 104 28.48 3.12 1.84
CA ALA A 104 27.96 3.45 0.54
C ALA A 104 27.97 2.26 -0.43
N ASP A 105 29.03 1.48 -0.32
CA ASP A 105 29.37 0.48 -1.34
C ASP A 105 29.01 -0.94 -0.90
N GLY A 106 28.75 -1.80 -1.85
CA GLY A 106 28.52 -3.22 -1.61
C GLY A 106 27.09 -3.62 -1.29
N LEU A 107 26.14 -2.68 -1.10
CA LEU A 107 24.75 -2.99 -0.77
C LEU A 107 23.96 -3.51 -1.99
N ALA A 108 24.35 -3.16 -3.20
CA ALA A 108 23.70 -3.60 -4.44
C ALA A 108 23.67 -5.13 -4.63
N LYS A 109 24.57 -5.87 -3.97
CA LYS A 109 24.57 -7.34 -3.99
C LYS A 109 23.41 -7.96 -3.22
N TYR A 110 22.82 -7.22 -2.28
CA TYR A 110 21.71 -7.66 -1.45
C TYR A 110 20.35 -7.27 -2.03
N GLY A 111 20.28 -6.14 -2.75
CA GLY A 111 19.06 -5.65 -3.37
C GLY A 111 19.22 -4.28 -3.99
N GLU A 112 18.13 -3.77 -4.56
CA GLU A 112 18.07 -2.42 -5.11
C GLU A 112 17.95 -1.40 -3.97
N VAL A 113 18.87 -0.43 -3.89
CA VAL A 113 18.80 0.66 -2.92
C VAL A 113 17.69 1.62 -3.34
N ILE A 114 16.62 1.75 -2.50
CA ILE A 114 15.49 2.64 -2.77
C ILE A 114 15.70 4.00 -2.13
N GLU A 115 16.16 3.98 -0.88
CA GLU A 115 16.33 5.20 -0.09
C GLU A 115 17.58 5.06 0.77
N ARG A 116 18.22 6.19 1.00
CA ARG A 116 19.41 6.25 1.83
C ARG A 116 19.44 7.54 2.64
N THR A 117 19.70 7.40 3.91
CA THR A 117 20.04 8.49 4.86
C THR A 117 21.40 8.22 5.47
N PRO A 118 22.00 9.16 6.22
CA PRO A 118 23.23 8.90 6.96
C PRO A 118 23.11 7.73 7.97
N GLU A 119 21.94 7.51 8.54
CA GLU A 119 21.69 6.55 9.61
C GLU A 119 21.01 5.27 9.16
N SER A 120 20.44 5.24 7.95
CA SER A 120 19.68 4.10 7.46
C SER A 120 19.75 3.92 5.95
N VAL A 121 19.55 2.68 5.51
CA VAL A 121 19.40 2.33 4.09
C VAL A 121 18.20 1.42 3.92
N LYS A 122 17.34 1.76 2.94
CA LYS A 122 16.19 0.96 2.55
C LYS A 122 16.48 0.24 1.23
N LEU A 123 16.34 -1.08 1.26
CA LEU A 123 16.61 -1.97 0.14
C LEU A 123 15.32 -2.65 -0.32
N LYS A 124 15.13 -2.79 -1.63
CA LYS A 124 14.14 -3.66 -2.24
C LYS A 124 14.79 -5.00 -2.55
N VAL A 125 14.33 -6.05 -1.90
CA VAL A 125 14.94 -7.38 -1.95
C VAL A 125 13.91 -8.40 -2.40
N LYS A 126 14.28 -9.31 -3.30
CA LYS A 126 13.39 -10.42 -3.71
C LYS A 126 12.99 -11.25 -2.50
N ARG A 127 11.71 -11.66 -2.45
CA ARG A 127 11.11 -12.36 -1.32
C ARG A 127 11.90 -13.64 -0.92
N ASP A 128 12.39 -14.39 -1.90
CA ASP A 128 13.21 -15.58 -1.71
C ASP A 128 14.63 -15.29 -1.20
N ARG A 129 15.10 -14.05 -1.34
CA ARG A 129 16.44 -13.61 -0.95
C ARG A 129 16.48 -12.80 0.35
N VAL A 130 15.34 -12.54 0.99
CA VAL A 130 15.26 -11.74 2.22
C VAL A 130 16.14 -12.31 3.31
N ILE A 131 16.02 -13.60 3.62
CA ILE A 131 16.80 -14.23 4.70
C ILE A 131 18.30 -14.23 4.42
N PRO A 132 18.77 -14.64 3.22
CA PRO A 132 20.19 -14.53 2.88
C PRO A 132 20.72 -13.09 2.93
N ALA A 133 19.93 -12.12 2.45
CA ALA A 133 20.30 -10.70 2.48
C ALA A 133 20.44 -10.18 3.92
N CYS A 134 19.48 -10.47 4.80
CA CYS A 134 19.54 -10.08 6.20
C CYS A 134 20.79 -10.66 6.90
N LYS A 135 21.09 -11.94 6.68
CA LYS A 135 22.30 -12.56 7.24
C LYS A 135 23.57 -11.83 6.79
N GLY A 136 23.73 -11.63 5.48
CA GLY A 136 24.91 -10.94 4.96
C GLY A 136 25.03 -9.49 5.42
N LEU A 137 23.91 -8.77 5.54
CA LEU A 137 23.89 -7.41 6.07
C LEU A 137 24.32 -7.35 7.53
N LEU A 138 23.83 -8.28 8.37
CA LEU A 138 24.20 -8.37 9.79
C LEU A 138 25.66 -8.80 9.99
N ASP A 139 26.20 -9.63 9.10
CA ASP A 139 27.59 -10.11 9.19
C ASP A 139 28.60 -9.02 8.74
N GLU A 140 28.23 -8.17 7.78
CA GLU A 140 29.16 -7.22 7.16
C GLU A 140 29.06 -5.78 7.70
N LEU A 141 27.94 -5.43 8.34
CA LEU A 141 27.65 -4.05 8.74
C LEU A 141 27.41 -3.93 10.24
N PRO A 142 27.73 -2.77 10.84
CA PRO A 142 27.38 -2.46 12.22
C PRO A 142 25.90 -2.12 12.34
N VAL A 143 25.04 -3.10 12.12
CA VAL A 143 23.59 -2.93 12.14
C VAL A 143 23.11 -2.84 13.58
N ARG A 144 22.40 -1.74 13.90
CA ARG A 144 21.71 -1.55 15.18
C ARG A 144 20.33 -2.17 15.18
N ASP A 145 19.61 -1.99 14.05
CA ASP A 145 18.24 -2.47 13.90
C ASP A 145 17.94 -2.80 12.46
N ILE A 146 16.98 -3.70 12.23
CA ILE A 146 16.55 -4.16 10.92
C ILE A 146 15.04 -4.30 10.90
N ASP A 147 14.40 -3.58 9.98
CA ASP A 147 12.97 -3.68 9.70
C ASP A 147 12.73 -4.40 8.39
N ILE A 148 11.79 -5.34 8.37
CA ILE A 148 11.37 -6.05 7.17
C ILE A 148 9.88 -5.77 6.95
N GLU A 149 9.58 -5.07 5.87
CA GLU A 149 8.24 -4.63 5.54
C GLU A 149 7.76 -5.23 4.21
N GLU A 150 6.45 -5.44 4.10
CA GLU A 150 5.85 -5.69 2.80
C GLU A 150 5.93 -4.43 1.92
N VAL A 151 6.01 -4.63 0.60
CA VAL A 151 5.97 -3.52 -0.35
C VAL A 151 4.62 -2.82 -0.24
N PRO A 152 4.55 -1.49 -0.22
CA PRO A 152 3.28 -0.77 -0.26
C PRO A 152 2.42 -1.22 -1.43
N ILE A 153 1.13 -1.39 -1.20
CA ILE A 153 0.20 -1.88 -2.22
C ILE A 153 0.15 -0.95 -3.44
N GLU A 154 0.41 0.33 -3.24
CA GLU A 154 0.54 1.34 -4.29
C GLU A 154 1.61 0.97 -5.31
N ASP A 155 2.76 0.51 -4.82
CA ASP A 155 3.89 0.12 -5.66
C ASP A 155 3.60 -1.19 -6.38
N VAL A 156 2.90 -2.12 -5.73
CA VAL A 156 2.45 -3.38 -6.35
C VAL A 156 1.48 -3.10 -7.50
N ILE A 157 0.48 -2.25 -7.27
CA ILE A 157 -0.50 -1.88 -8.29
C ILE A 157 0.17 -1.12 -9.44
N ARG A 158 1.08 -0.18 -9.13
CA ARG A 158 1.86 0.52 -10.15
C ARG A 158 2.66 -0.44 -11.02
N GLN A 159 3.26 -1.49 -10.45
CA GLN A 159 3.98 -2.51 -11.21
C GLN A 159 3.06 -3.36 -12.10
N ILE A 160 1.84 -3.66 -11.65
CA ILE A 160 0.85 -4.38 -12.46
C ILE A 160 0.53 -3.59 -13.73
N PHE A 161 0.31 -2.27 -13.62
CA PHE A 161 -0.06 -1.41 -14.74
C PHE A 161 1.14 -0.90 -15.58
N ALA A 162 2.38 -1.12 -15.15
CA ALA A 162 3.59 -0.75 -15.90
C ALA A 162 4.09 -1.85 -16.86
N ARG A 163 3.37 -2.97 -16.98
CA ARG A 163 3.73 -4.11 -17.85
C ARG A 163 3.30 -3.92 -19.28
#